data_737b079556a24552df31874dcdecc2bb
#
_entry.id   737b079556a24552df31874dcdecc2bb
#
_cell.length_a   1.000
_cell.length_b   1.000
_cell.length_c   1.000
_cell.angle_alpha   90.00
_cell.angle_beta   90.00
_cell.angle_gamma   90.00
#
_symmetry.space_group_name_H-M   'P 1'
#
loop_
_entity.id
_entity.type
_entity.pdbx_description
1 polymer ?
#
loop_
_entity_poly.entity_id
_entity_poly.type
_entity_poly.pdbx_seq_one_letter_code
_entity_poly.pdbx_strand_id
1 'polypeptide(L)'
;MHVLTIGTMCYVVLSQLVLCRPWCPMPQRMPLRGIDIPSGLLISLLMLMACCFMVYGDYLMWFSSPLLRWVFALSLILLAFVLYRLKTVEKPYISLDIFKYRKMIPILLVTVVAEILLGAEHTLEEIYWTEVRALEEHTKTGLGLWSQPGVYVGVGITLFWLGHKRWKVWKLFAIGFGCILAYAVQMYFYLDVNAPLSQYRLALVCRGCAYAILAASLMWSLHESVHDLEHFFMALFVFNVIHMYLAGAAGYGIYTTIFQHFMADNVSHYGAELTLTHIGALSSSGIDSGFMHSMMAVTLKQIFGQIIWVAALMTSAFMLLDIPRVRTGIGKVPYWPVYGIELLARVSSRTRKQRD
;
A
#
# COMPACT_ATOMS: atom_id res chain seq x y z
N MET A 1 11.01 14.25 -17.31
CA MET A 1 9.99 13.70 -16.40
C MET A 1 9.57 14.66 -15.29
N HIS A 2 10.51 15.22 -14.50
CA HIS A 2 10.20 16.14 -13.40
C HIS A 2 9.38 17.38 -13.78
N VAL A 3 9.55 17.95 -14.98
CA VAL A 3 8.77 19.11 -15.46
C VAL A 3 7.30 18.78 -15.64
N LEU A 4 6.98 17.57 -16.14
CA LEU A 4 5.61 17.11 -16.34
C LEU A 4 4.91 16.84 -15.01
N THR A 5 5.64 16.26 -14.04
CA THR A 5 5.13 16.01 -12.67
C THR A 5 4.88 17.32 -11.93
N ILE A 6 5.80 18.28 -12.03
CA ILE A 6 5.60 19.62 -11.46
C ILE A 6 4.43 20.34 -12.13
N GLY A 7 4.32 20.24 -13.46
CA GLY A 7 3.21 20.83 -14.21
C GLY A 7 1.85 20.24 -13.81
N THR A 8 1.74 18.93 -13.64
CA THR A 8 0.50 18.28 -13.18
C THR A 8 0.18 18.62 -11.72
N MET A 9 1.15 18.68 -10.83
CA MET A 9 0.94 19.13 -9.45
C MET A 9 0.48 20.58 -9.39
N CYS A 10 1.11 21.49 -10.14
CA CYS A 10 0.68 22.88 -10.24
C CYS A 10 -0.74 23.00 -10.81
N TYR A 11 -1.08 22.20 -11.83
CA TYR A 11 -2.44 22.18 -12.39
C TYR A 11 -3.47 21.69 -11.36
N VAL A 12 -3.19 20.63 -10.63
CA VAL A 12 -4.08 20.10 -9.58
C VAL A 12 -4.27 21.12 -8.46
N VAL A 13 -3.18 21.74 -7.99
CA VAL A 13 -3.25 22.79 -6.94
C VAL A 13 -4.04 24.01 -7.43
N LEU A 14 -3.76 24.48 -8.64
CA LEU A 14 -4.48 25.62 -9.24
C LEU A 14 -5.96 25.28 -9.49
N SER A 15 -6.26 24.10 -10.01
CA SER A 15 -7.65 23.68 -10.22
C SER A 15 -8.41 23.57 -8.90
N GLN A 16 -7.78 23.06 -7.83
CA GLN A 16 -8.38 23.05 -6.49
C GLN A 16 -8.55 24.44 -5.91
N LEU A 17 -7.58 25.33 -6.05
CA LEU A 17 -7.70 26.72 -5.58
C LEU A 17 -8.78 27.50 -6.32
N VAL A 18 -8.95 27.28 -7.63
CA VAL A 18 -9.93 27.97 -8.46
C VAL A 18 -11.32 27.36 -8.34
N LEU A 19 -11.43 26.01 -8.36
CA LEU A 19 -12.72 25.31 -8.36
C LEU A 19 -13.31 25.12 -6.97
N CYS A 20 -12.50 24.92 -5.93
CA CYS A 20 -13.01 24.68 -4.58
C CYS A 20 -13.36 25.94 -3.80
N ARG A 21 -12.80 27.10 -4.17
CA ARG A 21 -13.00 28.35 -3.44
C ARG A 21 -14.45 28.88 -3.40
N PRO A 22 -15.29 28.73 -4.46
CA PRO A 22 -16.70 29.14 -4.39
C PRO A 22 -17.67 28.04 -3.98
N TRP A 23 -17.29 26.74 -4.05
CA TRP A 23 -18.22 25.62 -3.98
C TRP A 23 -18.22 24.83 -2.67
N CYS A 24 -17.18 24.98 -1.87
CA CYS A 24 -17.13 24.44 -0.51
C CYS A 24 -16.96 25.58 0.50
N PRO A 25 -18.05 26.18 0.97
CA PRO A 25 -17.96 26.91 2.23
C PRO A 25 -17.59 25.86 3.26
N MET A 26 -16.31 25.78 3.63
CA MET A 26 -15.92 25.03 4.83
C MET A 26 -16.70 25.65 5.99
N PRO A 27 -17.69 24.98 6.57
CA PRO A 27 -18.58 25.58 7.56
C PRO A 27 -17.85 25.96 8.85
N GLN A 28 -16.63 25.46 9.02
CA GLN A 28 -15.77 25.83 10.13
C GLN A 28 -14.31 25.87 9.65
N ARG A 29 -13.68 27.03 9.82
CA ARG A 29 -12.21 27.10 9.73
C ARG A 29 -11.66 26.19 10.82
N MET A 30 -10.92 25.15 10.42
CA MET A 30 -10.19 24.34 11.41
C MET A 30 -9.35 25.31 12.26
N PRO A 31 -9.60 25.43 13.57
CA PRO A 31 -8.79 26.29 14.41
C PRO A 31 -7.39 25.69 14.48
N LEU A 32 -6.44 26.30 13.77
CA LEU A 32 -5.02 25.96 13.90
C LEU A 32 -4.49 26.19 15.33
N ARG A 33 -5.19 27.04 16.10
CA ARG A 33 -4.95 27.25 17.53
C ARG A 33 -5.52 26.07 18.32
N GLY A 34 -4.60 25.24 18.88
CA GLY A 34 -4.95 24.09 19.70
C GLY A 34 -4.52 22.74 19.13
N ILE A 35 -3.88 22.71 17.95
CA ILE A 35 -3.25 21.48 17.45
C ILE A 35 -2.03 21.16 18.31
N ASP A 36 -1.95 19.94 18.80
CA ASP A 36 -0.80 19.45 19.57
C ASP A 36 0.40 19.16 18.65
N ILE A 37 1.07 20.25 18.23
CA ILE A 37 2.26 20.19 17.38
C ILE A 37 3.36 19.30 17.98
N PRO A 38 3.67 19.35 19.31
CA PRO A 38 4.66 18.49 19.91
C PRO A 38 4.38 16.99 19.71
N SER A 39 3.12 16.54 19.82
CA SER A 39 2.77 15.14 19.55
C SER A 39 2.97 14.79 18.07
N GLY A 40 2.67 15.69 17.17
CA GLY A 40 2.92 15.50 15.74
C GLY A 40 4.42 15.32 15.44
N LEU A 41 5.29 16.16 16.03
CA LEU A 41 6.74 16.05 15.88
C LEU A 41 7.30 14.74 16.48
N LEU A 42 6.80 14.33 17.65
CA LEU A 42 7.20 13.06 18.28
C LEU A 42 6.80 11.85 17.44
N ILE A 43 5.60 11.86 16.85
CA ILE A 43 5.14 10.81 15.93
C ILE A 43 6.03 10.78 14.67
N SER A 44 6.34 11.94 14.10
CA SER A 44 7.22 12.04 12.92
C SER A 44 8.63 11.51 13.23
N LEU A 45 9.18 11.82 14.40
CA LEU A 45 10.47 11.30 14.85
C LEU A 45 10.41 9.78 15.06
N LEU A 46 9.35 9.27 15.67
CA LEU A 46 9.13 7.82 15.84
C LEU A 46 9.10 7.11 14.49
N MET A 47 8.37 7.66 13.51
CA MET A 47 8.30 7.09 12.16
C MET A 47 9.65 7.14 11.46
N LEU A 48 10.41 8.24 11.61
CA LEU A 48 11.76 8.33 11.06
C LEU A 48 12.68 7.24 11.63
N MET A 49 12.67 7.04 12.96
CA MET A 49 13.46 5.98 13.60
C MET A 49 13.04 4.58 13.14
N ALA A 50 11.73 4.33 13.01
CA ALA A 50 11.21 3.08 12.51
C ALA A 50 11.60 2.85 11.03
N CYS A 51 11.55 3.88 10.19
CA CYS A 51 12.05 3.80 8.81
C CYS A 51 13.55 3.51 8.74
N CYS A 52 14.36 4.21 9.54
CA CYS A 52 15.80 3.95 9.62
C CYS A 52 16.09 2.51 10.04
N PHE A 53 15.38 1.99 11.04
CA PHE A 53 15.53 0.60 11.49
C PHE A 53 15.24 -0.41 10.37
N MET A 54 14.17 -0.19 9.59
CA MET A 54 13.77 -1.10 8.52
C MET A 54 14.67 -1.00 7.29
N VAL A 55 15.03 0.20 6.85
CA VAL A 55 15.85 0.40 5.64
C VAL A 55 17.29 -0.06 5.84
N TYR A 56 17.87 0.22 7.01
CA TYR A 56 19.25 -0.16 7.32
C TYR A 56 19.38 -1.50 8.03
N GLY A 57 18.24 -2.17 8.35
CA GLY A 57 18.20 -3.42 9.09
C GLY A 57 19.06 -4.50 8.46
N ASP A 58 18.83 -4.75 7.19
CA ASP A 58 19.53 -5.76 6.42
C ASP A 58 21.02 -5.41 6.24
N TYR A 59 21.33 -4.19 5.79
CA TYR A 59 22.71 -3.71 5.59
C TYR A 59 23.57 -3.80 6.85
N LEU A 60 23.01 -3.52 8.03
CA LEU A 60 23.71 -3.54 9.32
C LEU A 60 23.48 -4.84 10.10
N MET A 61 22.97 -5.89 9.46
CA MET A 61 22.69 -7.20 10.08
C MET A 61 21.80 -7.10 11.33
N TRP A 62 20.76 -6.27 11.25
CA TRP A 62 19.70 -6.14 12.26
C TRP A 62 20.26 -5.93 13.68
N PHE A 63 19.91 -6.80 14.62
CA PHE A 63 20.32 -6.71 16.02
C PHE A 63 21.81 -7.01 16.28
N SER A 64 22.58 -7.40 15.29
CA SER A 64 24.04 -7.57 15.43
C SER A 64 24.72 -6.22 15.57
N SER A 65 24.20 -5.17 14.94
CA SER A 65 24.73 -3.82 15.03
C SER A 65 24.33 -3.14 16.36
N PRO A 66 25.28 -2.57 17.12
CA PRO A 66 24.97 -1.81 18.32
C PRO A 66 24.13 -0.56 18.01
N LEU A 67 24.34 0.08 16.87
CA LEU A 67 23.57 1.26 16.43
C LEU A 67 22.09 0.93 16.26
N LEU A 68 21.76 -0.14 15.54
CA LEU A 68 20.35 -0.52 15.34
C LEU A 68 19.67 -0.98 16.62
N ARG A 69 20.40 -1.63 17.53
CA ARG A 69 19.87 -1.95 18.87
C ARG A 69 19.46 -0.69 19.63
N TRP A 70 20.30 0.37 19.59
CA TRP A 70 19.96 1.65 20.21
C TRP A 70 18.80 2.34 19.50
N VAL A 71 18.77 2.36 18.18
CA VAL A 71 17.64 2.94 17.41
C VAL A 71 16.34 2.22 17.76
N PHE A 72 16.35 0.90 17.84
CA PHE A 72 15.19 0.10 18.23
C PHE A 72 14.75 0.39 19.69
N ALA A 73 15.67 0.36 20.65
CA ALA A 73 15.37 0.65 22.05
C ALA A 73 14.81 2.05 22.23
N LEU A 74 15.43 3.06 21.60
CA LEU A 74 14.94 4.44 21.63
C LEU A 74 13.59 4.59 20.97
N SER A 75 13.33 3.89 19.87
CA SER A 75 12.00 3.91 19.21
C SER A 75 10.91 3.34 20.11
N LEU A 76 11.18 2.28 20.88
CA LEU A 76 10.24 1.74 21.86
C LEU A 76 9.97 2.69 23.01
N ILE A 77 11.00 3.34 23.53
CA ILE A 77 10.85 4.38 24.61
C ILE A 77 10.03 5.55 24.07
N LEU A 78 10.35 6.01 22.86
CA LEU A 78 9.63 7.09 22.20
C LEU A 78 8.17 6.73 21.94
N LEU A 79 7.89 5.50 21.49
CA LEU A 79 6.53 4.98 21.30
C LEU A 79 5.74 5.02 22.61
N ALA A 80 6.34 4.52 23.70
CA ALA A 80 5.69 4.56 25.02
C ALA A 80 5.41 6.01 25.47
N PHE A 81 6.34 6.92 25.24
CA PHE A 81 6.16 8.34 25.54
C PHE A 81 5.07 8.99 24.68
N VAL A 82 5.03 8.70 23.39
CA VAL A 82 3.98 9.17 22.46
C VAL A 82 2.61 8.68 22.93
N LEU A 83 2.47 7.39 23.25
CA LEU A 83 1.20 6.81 23.71
C LEU A 83 0.75 7.43 25.05
N TYR A 84 1.69 7.65 25.98
CA TYR A 84 1.40 8.33 27.24
C TYR A 84 0.90 9.75 26.98
N ARG A 85 1.60 10.51 26.13
CA ARG A 85 1.23 11.88 25.79
C ARG A 85 -0.12 11.98 25.10
N LEU A 86 -0.40 11.11 24.11
CA LEU A 86 -1.69 11.06 23.41
C LEU A 86 -2.86 10.74 24.36
N LYS A 87 -2.60 10.06 25.48
CA LYS A 87 -3.60 9.77 26.50
C LYS A 87 -3.82 10.93 27.49
N THR A 88 -2.80 11.74 27.77
CA THR A 88 -2.84 12.78 28.81
C THR A 88 -3.22 14.16 28.31
N VAL A 89 -2.99 14.45 27.03
CA VAL A 89 -3.32 15.75 26.42
C VAL A 89 -4.81 15.84 26.13
N GLU A 90 -5.46 16.93 26.49
CA GLU A 90 -6.91 17.14 26.29
C GLU A 90 -7.32 17.12 24.81
N LYS A 91 -6.47 17.66 23.91
CA LYS A 91 -6.67 17.67 22.48
C LYS A 91 -5.46 17.07 21.78
N PRO A 92 -5.33 15.74 21.77
CA PRO A 92 -4.18 15.08 21.17
C PRO A 92 -4.21 15.20 19.64
N TYR A 93 -3.03 15.16 19.01
CA TYR A 93 -2.90 15.15 17.55
C TYR A 93 -3.66 13.96 16.92
N ILE A 94 -3.62 12.80 17.57
CA ILE A 94 -4.43 11.62 17.25
C ILE A 94 -5.13 11.17 18.51
N SER A 95 -6.47 11.16 18.51
CA SER A 95 -7.24 10.60 19.63
C SER A 95 -7.19 9.06 19.59
N LEU A 96 -6.82 8.46 20.71
CA LEU A 96 -6.85 7.00 20.86
C LEU A 96 -8.28 6.44 20.84
N ASP A 97 -9.29 7.30 20.91
CA ASP A 97 -10.71 6.93 20.84
C ASP A 97 -11.10 6.36 19.46
N ILE A 98 -10.33 6.66 18.42
CA ILE A 98 -10.52 6.06 17.08
C ILE A 98 -10.44 4.52 17.13
N PHE A 99 -9.64 3.95 18.04
CA PHE A 99 -9.52 2.50 18.19
C PHE A 99 -10.71 1.85 18.91
N LYS A 100 -11.60 2.64 19.53
CA LYS A 100 -12.85 2.16 20.12
C LYS A 100 -13.91 1.82 19.06
N TYR A 101 -13.78 2.35 17.85
CA TYR A 101 -14.67 1.97 16.76
C TYR A 101 -14.47 0.50 16.40
N ARG A 102 -15.53 -0.30 16.52
CA ARG A 102 -15.49 -1.78 16.38
C ARG A 102 -14.81 -2.29 15.11
N LYS A 103 -14.93 -1.55 14.01
CA LYS A 103 -14.36 -1.96 12.71
C LYS A 103 -12.95 -1.42 12.46
N MET A 104 -12.43 -0.52 13.29
CA MET A 104 -11.17 0.16 13.05
C MET A 104 -9.99 -0.82 13.04
N ILE A 105 -9.88 -1.67 14.06
CA ILE A 105 -8.80 -2.65 14.17
C ILE A 105 -8.81 -3.64 13.00
N PRO A 106 -9.94 -4.29 12.63
CA PRO A 106 -10.00 -5.12 11.44
C PRO A 106 -9.59 -4.41 10.14
N ILE A 107 -10.02 -3.17 9.93
CA ILE A 107 -9.63 -2.39 8.75
C ILE A 107 -8.11 -2.17 8.72
N LEU A 108 -7.50 -1.77 9.85
CA LEU A 108 -6.05 -1.58 9.94
C LEU A 108 -5.28 -2.88 9.71
N LEU A 109 -5.75 -4.02 10.22
CA LEU A 109 -5.13 -5.32 9.95
C LEU A 109 -5.18 -5.68 8.46
N VAL A 110 -6.33 -5.47 7.81
CA VAL A 110 -6.46 -5.68 6.36
C VAL A 110 -5.55 -4.73 5.59
N THR A 111 -5.44 -3.47 6.03
CA THR A 111 -4.50 -2.51 5.45
C THR A 111 -3.06 -3.02 5.54
N VAL A 112 -2.62 -3.47 6.72
CA VAL A 112 -1.27 -4.00 6.91
C VAL A 112 -0.99 -5.17 5.95
N VAL A 113 -1.90 -6.12 5.83
CA VAL A 113 -1.73 -7.25 4.92
C VAL A 113 -1.71 -6.81 3.46
N ALA A 114 -2.62 -5.91 3.07
CA ALA A 114 -2.68 -5.38 1.70
C ALA A 114 -1.39 -4.64 1.34
N GLU A 115 -0.88 -3.79 2.23
CA GLU A 115 0.33 -3.01 2.00
C GLU A 115 1.60 -3.88 1.95
N ILE A 116 1.68 -4.91 2.78
CA ILE A 116 2.79 -5.88 2.71
C ILE A 116 2.75 -6.60 1.36
N LEU A 117 1.59 -7.08 0.91
CA LEU A 117 1.48 -7.77 -0.38
C LEU A 117 1.77 -6.83 -1.57
N LEU A 118 1.30 -5.58 -1.51
CA LEU A 118 1.58 -4.57 -2.53
C LEU A 118 3.02 -4.07 -2.48
N GLY A 119 3.64 -4.03 -1.29
CA GLY A 119 5.04 -3.63 -1.12
C GLY A 119 6.05 -4.57 -1.81
N ALA A 120 5.65 -5.81 -2.09
CA ALA A 120 6.43 -6.73 -2.94
C ALA A 120 6.75 -6.13 -4.31
N GLU A 121 5.87 -5.29 -4.83
CA GLU A 121 6.02 -4.57 -6.09
C GLU A 121 7.31 -3.76 -6.15
N HIS A 122 7.52 -2.88 -5.17
CA HIS A 122 8.65 -1.96 -5.21
C HIS A 122 10.00 -2.64 -4.99
N THR A 123 10.04 -3.73 -4.25
CA THR A 123 11.30 -4.38 -3.88
C THR A 123 11.62 -5.55 -4.80
N LEU A 124 10.70 -6.51 -4.93
CA LEU A 124 10.98 -7.73 -5.70
C LEU A 124 11.01 -7.47 -7.21
N GLU A 125 10.14 -6.61 -7.71
CA GLU A 125 10.20 -6.20 -9.12
C GLU A 125 11.47 -5.41 -9.42
N GLU A 126 11.86 -4.48 -8.54
CA GLU A 126 13.09 -3.71 -8.74
C GLU A 126 14.31 -4.63 -8.76
N ILE A 127 14.42 -5.60 -7.84
CA ILE A 127 15.48 -6.62 -7.87
C ILE A 127 15.44 -7.39 -9.19
N TYR A 128 14.26 -7.81 -9.63
CA TYR A 128 14.14 -8.56 -10.88
C TYR A 128 14.55 -7.75 -12.11
N TRP A 129 14.05 -6.52 -12.23
CA TRP A 129 14.35 -5.69 -13.40
C TRP A 129 15.80 -5.21 -13.44
N THR A 130 16.39 -4.92 -12.28
CA THR A 130 17.73 -4.35 -12.17
C THR A 130 18.79 -5.43 -12.12
N GLU A 131 18.65 -6.41 -11.23
CA GLU A 131 19.71 -7.39 -10.96
C GLU A 131 19.62 -8.62 -11.89
N VAL A 132 18.39 -9.12 -12.14
CA VAL A 132 18.22 -10.33 -12.95
C VAL A 132 18.21 -10.01 -14.45
N ARG A 133 17.49 -8.95 -14.83
CA ARG A 133 17.28 -8.58 -16.24
C ARG A 133 18.22 -7.47 -16.73
N ALA A 134 18.89 -6.78 -15.82
CA ALA A 134 19.77 -5.63 -16.11
C ALA A 134 19.14 -4.60 -17.06
N LEU A 135 17.83 -4.29 -16.85
CA LEU A 135 17.09 -3.37 -17.72
C LEU A 135 17.50 -1.92 -17.44
N GLU A 136 17.62 -1.16 -18.52
CA GLU A 136 17.79 0.28 -18.43
C GLU A 136 16.61 0.97 -17.77
N GLU A 137 16.84 2.05 -17.05
CA GLU A 137 15.84 2.82 -16.29
C GLU A 137 14.65 3.27 -17.16
N HIS A 138 14.92 3.64 -18.39
CA HIS A 138 13.87 4.02 -19.35
C HIS A 138 12.90 2.85 -19.65
N THR A 139 13.43 1.64 -19.81
CA THR A 139 12.65 0.44 -20.07
C THR A 139 11.82 0.04 -18.83
N LYS A 140 12.41 0.10 -17.64
CA LYS A 140 11.70 -0.13 -16.37
C LYS A 140 10.53 0.85 -16.21
N THR A 141 10.77 2.13 -16.44
CA THR A 141 9.71 3.14 -16.39
C THR A 141 8.61 2.86 -17.40
N GLY A 142 8.97 2.47 -18.62
CA GLY A 142 8.00 2.10 -19.68
C GLY A 142 7.15 0.89 -19.29
N LEU A 143 7.73 -0.11 -18.60
CA LEU A 143 6.98 -1.25 -18.07
C LEU A 143 6.04 -0.80 -16.93
N GLY A 144 6.51 0.02 -16.00
CA GLY A 144 5.71 0.52 -14.89
C GLY A 144 4.44 1.25 -15.33
N LEU A 145 4.45 1.89 -16.51
CA LEU A 145 3.26 2.54 -17.07
C LEU A 145 2.11 1.57 -17.37
N TRP A 146 2.37 0.28 -17.53
CA TRP A 146 1.33 -0.72 -17.73
C TRP A 146 0.46 -0.97 -16.49
N SER A 147 0.86 -0.49 -15.33
CA SER A 147 -0.01 -0.48 -14.14
C SER A 147 -1.16 0.54 -14.26
N GLN A 148 -0.99 1.63 -15.00
CA GLN A 148 -1.98 2.70 -15.10
C GLN A 148 -3.34 2.26 -15.70
N PRO A 149 -3.41 1.53 -16.83
CA PRO A 149 -4.66 0.95 -17.30
C PRO A 149 -5.37 0.12 -16.23
N GLY A 150 -4.60 -0.64 -15.43
CA GLY A 150 -5.13 -1.41 -14.31
C GLY A 150 -5.78 -0.52 -13.25
N VAL A 151 -5.14 0.58 -12.89
CA VAL A 151 -5.71 1.57 -11.94
C VAL A 151 -7.05 2.10 -12.46
N TYR A 152 -7.14 2.50 -13.74
CA TYR A 152 -8.41 2.99 -14.30
C TYR A 152 -9.51 1.92 -14.29
N VAL A 153 -9.18 0.68 -14.65
CA VAL A 153 -10.10 -0.45 -14.57
C VAL A 153 -10.54 -0.70 -13.13
N GLY A 154 -9.62 -0.70 -12.19
CA GLY A 154 -9.90 -0.88 -10.76
C GLY A 154 -10.80 0.20 -10.19
N VAL A 155 -10.55 1.47 -10.55
CA VAL A 155 -11.44 2.59 -10.18
C VAL A 155 -12.83 2.38 -10.78
N GLY A 156 -12.93 2.01 -12.06
CA GLY A 156 -14.21 1.72 -12.73
C GLY A 156 -15.00 0.62 -12.04
N ILE A 157 -14.34 -0.51 -11.70
CA ILE A 157 -14.96 -1.61 -10.94
C ILE A 157 -15.46 -1.12 -9.58
N THR A 158 -14.66 -0.35 -8.87
CA THR A 158 -15.00 0.17 -7.54
C THR A 158 -16.20 1.10 -7.60
N LEU A 159 -16.21 2.06 -8.52
CA LEU A 159 -17.33 2.99 -8.70
C LEU A 159 -18.62 2.27 -9.08
N PHE A 160 -18.53 1.31 -10.01
CA PHE A 160 -19.67 0.48 -10.41
C PHE A 160 -20.20 -0.31 -9.22
N TRP A 161 -19.32 -0.95 -8.43
CA TRP A 161 -19.69 -1.74 -7.27
C TRP A 161 -20.32 -0.90 -6.16
N LEU A 162 -19.70 0.22 -5.81
CA LEU A 162 -20.21 1.13 -4.78
C LEU A 162 -21.52 1.82 -5.19
N GLY A 163 -21.72 2.06 -6.50
CA GLY A 163 -22.97 2.58 -7.05
C GLY A 163 -24.17 1.64 -6.85
N HIS A 164 -23.92 0.34 -6.69
CA HIS A 164 -24.96 -0.64 -6.45
C HIS A 164 -25.25 -0.80 -4.95
N LYS A 165 -26.31 -0.19 -4.45
CA LYS A 165 -26.70 -0.17 -3.01
C LYS A 165 -26.82 -1.56 -2.36
N ARG A 166 -26.93 -2.64 -3.13
CA ARG A 166 -27.08 -4.02 -2.63
C ARG A 166 -25.78 -4.78 -2.44
N TRP A 167 -24.67 -4.29 -3.02
CA TRP A 167 -23.42 -5.03 -3.00
C TRP A 167 -22.61 -4.72 -1.76
N LYS A 168 -22.00 -5.75 -1.17
CA LYS A 168 -21.25 -5.65 0.08
C LYS A 168 -19.81 -5.21 -0.24
N VAL A 169 -19.30 -4.21 0.46
CA VAL A 169 -17.93 -3.71 0.28
C VAL A 169 -16.89 -4.81 0.52
N TRP A 170 -17.17 -5.73 1.45
CA TRP A 170 -16.27 -6.84 1.74
C TRP A 170 -15.99 -7.76 0.55
N LYS A 171 -16.92 -7.89 -0.38
CA LYS A 171 -16.70 -8.65 -1.62
C LYS A 171 -15.74 -7.91 -2.57
N LEU A 172 -15.64 -6.60 -2.47
CA LEU A 172 -14.69 -5.81 -3.23
C LEU A 172 -13.25 -6.08 -2.79
N PHE A 173 -13.02 -6.33 -1.48
CA PHE A 173 -11.73 -6.82 -1.00
C PHE A 173 -11.36 -8.16 -1.63
N ALA A 174 -12.30 -9.08 -1.77
CA ALA A 174 -12.04 -10.36 -2.44
C ALA A 174 -11.58 -10.16 -3.89
N ILE A 175 -12.17 -9.22 -4.62
CA ILE A 175 -11.75 -8.89 -5.98
C ILE A 175 -10.36 -8.28 -5.97
N GLY A 176 -10.06 -7.35 -5.07
CA GLY A 176 -8.74 -6.71 -4.94
C GLY A 176 -7.63 -7.73 -4.63
N PHE A 177 -7.84 -8.59 -3.62
CA PHE A 177 -6.88 -9.67 -3.32
C PHE A 177 -6.81 -10.72 -4.44
N GLY A 178 -7.91 -10.97 -5.15
CA GLY A 178 -7.92 -11.81 -6.35
C GLY A 178 -7.06 -11.25 -7.48
N CYS A 179 -7.02 -9.93 -7.64
CA CYS A 179 -6.12 -9.27 -8.59
C CYS A 179 -4.65 -9.39 -8.16
N ILE A 180 -4.34 -9.28 -6.83
CA ILE A 180 -2.98 -9.58 -6.32
C ILE A 180 -2.61 -11.04 -6.60
N LEU A 181 -3.54 -11.96 -6.35
CA LEU A 181 -3.32 -13.38 -6.64
C LEU A 181 -3.00 -13.60 -8.12
N ALA A 182 -3.79 -13.00 -9.03
CA ALA A 182 -3.57 -13.10 -10.46
C ALA A 182 -2.21 -12.51 -10.88
N TYR A 183 -1.82 -11.38 -10.30
CA TYR A 183 -0.51 -10.77 -10.47
C TYR A 183 0.61 -11.69 -10.01
N ALA A 184 0.54 -12.19 -8.77
CA ALA A 184 1.58 -13.02 -8.19
C ALA A 184 1.76 -14.36 -8.94
N VAL A 185 0.64 -14.98 -9.38
CA VAL A 185 0.67 -16.20 -10.20
C VAL A 185 1.37 -15.94 -11.53
N GLN A 186 1.04 -14.85 -12.22
CA GLN A 186 1.68 -14.52 -13.48
C GLN A 186 3.18 -14.24 -13.29
N MET A 187 3.55 -13.47 -12.25
CA MET A 187 4.97 -13.26 -11.94
C MET A 187 5.67 -14.57 -11.66
N TYR A 188 5.11 -15.45 -10.84
CA TYR A 188 5.69 -16.77 -10.53
C TYR A 188 6.01 -17.59 -11.79
N PHE A 189 5.09 -17.63 -12.76
CA PHE A 189 5.30 -18.41 -13.98
C PHE A 189 6.22 -17.73 -14.99
N TYR A 190 6.21 -16.41 -15.09
CA TYR A 190 6.96 -15.67 -16.10
C TYR A 190 8.33 -15.16 -15.63
N LEU A 191 8.66 -15.27 -14.36
CA LEU A 191 9.99 -14.92 -13.83
C LEU A 191 11.05 -15.85 -14.43
N ASP A 192 11.63 -15.42 -15.56
CA ASP A 192 12.70 -16.09 -16.28
C ASP A 192 13.64 -15.02 -16.86
N VAL A 193 14.94 -15.35 -16.89
CA VAL A 193 15.98 -14.45 -17.44
C VAL A 193 15.70 -14.08 -18.89
N ASN A 194 15.11 -14.98 -19.67
CA ASN A 194 14.88 -14.82 -21.12
C ASN A 194 13.43 -14.52 -21.52
N ALA A 195 12.51 -14.38 -20.56
CA ALA A 195 11.09 -14.15 -20.87
C ALA A 195 10.88 -12.82 -21.61
N PRO A 196 10.03 -12.76 -22.66
CA PRO A 196 9.74 -11.53 -23.37
C PRO A 196 8.98 -10.53 -22.48
N LEU A 197 9.36 -9.25 -22.53
CA LEU A 197 8.79 -8.19 -21.70
C LEU A 197 7.27 -8.01 -21.88
N SER A 198 6.73 -8.42 -23.03
CA SER A 198 5.30 -8.33 -23.31
C SER A 198 4.43 -9.19 -22.37
N GLN A 199 4.97 -10.28 -21.83
CA GLN A 199 4.24 -11.20 -20.94
C GLN A 199 3.92 -10.57 -19.57
N TYR A 200 4.72 -9.60 -19.12
CA TYR A 200 4.52 -8.94 -17.82
C TYR A 200 3.43 -7.86 -17.84
N ARG A 201 3.01 -7.41 -19.05
CA ARG A 201 2.02 -6.32 -19.17
C ARG A 201 0.72 -6.63 -18.43
N LEU A 202 0.20 -7.84 -18.58
CA LEU A 202 -1.04 -8.25 -17.94
C LEU A 202 -0.88 -8.36 -16.42
N ALA A 203 0.25 -8.86 -15.93
CA ALA A 203 0.57 -8.89 -14.52
C ALA A 203 0.55 -7.47 -13.91
N LEU A 204 1.22 -6.52 -14.58
CA LEU A 204 1.26 -5.13 -14.15
C LEU A 204 -0.12 -4.46 -14.16
N VAL A 205 -0.96 -4.76 -15.15
CA VAL A 205 -2.37 -4.32 -15.16
C VAL A 205 -3.15 -4.89 -13.98
N CYS A 206 -3.01 -6.20 -13.69
CA CYS A 206 -3.66 -6.82 -12.52
C CYS A 206 -3.21 -6.16 -11.21
N ARG A 207 -1.93 -5.83 -11.07
CA ARG A 207 -1.36 -5.13 -9.93
C ARG A 207 -1.98 -3.73 -9.75
N GLY A 208 -2.01 -2.93 -10.82
CA GLY A 208 -2.64 -1.60 -10.78
C GLY A 208 -4.13 -1.67 -10.42
N CYS A 209 -4.84 -2.66 -10.94
CA CYS A 209 -6.24 -2.93 -10.60
C CYS A 209 -6.40 -3.27 -9.11
N ALA A 210 -5.56 -4.15 -8.56
CA ALA A 210 -5.55 -4.52 -7.16
C ALA A 210 -5.35 -3.31 -6.25
N TYR A 211 -4.32 -2.49 -6.55
CA TYR A 211 -4.03 -1.27 -5.81
C TYR A 211 -5.25 -0.34 -5.73
N ALA A 212 -5.86 -0.02 -6.86
CA ALA A 212 -7.00 0.88 -6.92
C ALA A 212 -8.22 0.34 -6.16
N ILE A 213 -8.54 -0.95 -6.31
CA ILE A 213 -9.67 -1.58 -5.63
C ILE A 213 -9.45 -1.63 -4.12
N LEU A 214 -8.27 -2.06 -3.66
CA LEU A 214 -7.97 -2.18 -2.24
C LEU A 214 -7.93 -0.82 -1.56
N ALA A 215 -7.22 0.17 -2.13
CA ALA A 215 -7.15 1.51 -1.59
C ALA A 215 -8.55 2.14 -1.45
N ALA A 216 -9.36 2.09 -2.50
CA ALA A 216 -10.71 2.63 -2.47
C ALA A 216 -11.63 1.87 -1.50
N SER A 217 -11.52 0.54 -1.41
CA SER A 217 -12.31 -0.28 -0.48
C SER A 217 -11.96 0.00 0.98
N LEU A 218 -10.67 0.16 1.28
CA LEU A 218 -10.17 0.50 2.61
C LEU A 218 -10.65 1.90 3.03
N MET A 219 -10.49 2.89 2.15
CA MET A 219 -10.98 4.25 2.38
C MET A 219 -12.48 4.29 2.60
N TRP A 220 -13.25 3.54 1.81
CA TRP A 220 -14.68 3.42 1.98
C TRP A 220 -15.06 2.78 3.32
N SER A 221 -14.39 1.68 3.68
CA SER A 221 -14.64 0.98 4.93
C SER A 221 -14.29 1.85 6.15
N LEU A 222 -13.26 2.67 6.04
CA LEU A 222 -12.89 3.65 7.05
C LEU A 222 -13.99 4.70 7.22
N HIS A 223 -14.49 5.25 6.11
CA HIS A 223 -15.59 6.22 6.12
C HIS A 223 -16.89 5.63 6.71
N GLU A 224 -17.24 4.38 6.39
CA GLU A 224 -18.40 3.69 6.99
C GLU A 224 -18.23 3.43 8.50
N SER A 225 -17.00 3.36 8.99
CA SER A 225 -16.71 2.96 10.37
C SER A 225 -16.66 4.14 11.32
N VAL A 226 -16.24 5.30 10.85
CA VAL A 226 -16.05 6.50 11.66
C VAL A 226 -17.11 7.53 11.28
N HIS A 227 -18.01 7.83 12.21
CA HIS A 227 -19.16 8.70 11.95
C HIS A 227 -18.86 10.18 12.17
N ASP A 228 -17.87 10.47 13.00
CA ASP A 228 -17.46 11.83 13.33
C ASP A 228 -16.37 12.30 12.37
N LEU A 229 -16.52 13.49 11.82
CA LEU A 229 -15.60 14.05 10.84
C LEU A 229 -14.19 14.24 11.40
N GLU A 230 -14.08 14.66 12.66
CA GLU A 230 -12.80 14.86 13.33
C GLU A 230 -12.06 13.53 13.50
N HIS A 231 -12.73 12.50 14.03
CA HIS A 231 -12.18 11.16 14.17
C HIS A 231 -11.88 10.52 12.81
N PHE A 232 -12.67 10.85 11.77
CA PHE A 232 -12.40 10.35 10.42
C PHE A 232 -11.05 10.88 9.89
N PHE A 233 -10.76 12.17 10.04
CA PHE A 233 -9.46 12.72 9.61
C PHE A 233 -8.30 12.14 10.41
N MET A 234 -8.47 11.92 11.71
CA MET A 234 -7.45 11.27 12.54
C MET A 234 -7.22 9.80 12.10
N ALA A 235 -8.30 9.07 11.83
CA ALA A 235 -8.23 7.70 11.33
C ALA A 235 -7.59 7.62 9.93
N LEU A 236 -7.91 8.58 9.06
CA LEU A 236 -7.29 8.74 7.74
C LEU A 236 -5.79 9.02 7.85
N PHE A 237 -5.38 9.84 8.81
CA PHE A 237 -3.96 10.09 9.08
C PHE A 237 -3.24 8.81 9.50
N VAL A 238 -3.79 8.04 10.44
CA VAL A 238 -3.22 6.75 10.87
C VAL A 238 -3.14 5.78 9.69
N PHE A 239 -4.19 5.70 8.87
CA PHE A 239 -4.18 4.89 7.66
C PHE A 239 -3.05 5.29 6.71
N ASN A 240 -2.89 6.58 6.42
CA ASN A 240 -1.81 7.06 5.55
C ASN A 240 -0.41 6.81 6.12
N VAL A 241 -0.23 6.94 7.45
CA VAL A 241 1.04 6.61 8.11
C VAL A 241 1.38 5.13 7.92
N ILE A 242 0.41 4.23 8.13
CA ILE A 242 0.60 2.80 7.91
C ILE A 242 0.91 2.51 6.45
N HIS A 243 0.16 3.09 5.52
CA HIS A 243 0.37 2.94 4.08
C HIS A 243 1.79 3.38 3.68
N MET A 244 2.19 4.60 4.00
CA MET A 244 3.51 5.13 3.63
C MET A 244 4.66 4.34 4.27
N TYR A 245 4.49 3.88 5.52
CA TYR A 245 5.51 3.12 6.22
C TYR A 245 5.66 1.69 5.67
N LEU A 246 4.55 0.98 5.49
CA LEU A 246 4.58 -0.41 5.05
C LEU A 246 4.86 -0.55 3.55
N ALA A 247 4.26 0.30 2.71
CA ALA A 247 4.54 0.29 1.27
C ALA A 247 5.98 0.71 0.94
N GLY A 248 6.58 1.58 1.78
CA GLY A 248 7.96 2.05 1.60
C GLY A 248 8.97 1.27 2.43
N ALA A 249 9.35 1.84 3.58
CA ALA A 249 10.50 1.38 4.35
C ALA A 249 10.37 -0.05 4.91
N ALA A 250 9.21 -0.40 5.47
CA ALA A 250 9.02 -1.71 6.07
C ALA A 250 8.89 -2.81 5.00
N GLY A 251 8.16 -2.55 3.92
CA GLY A 251 8.06 -3.48 2.78
C GLY A 251 9.44 -3.76 2.19
N TYR A 252 10.24 -2.72 1.95
CA TYR A 252 11.61 -2.86 1.49
C TYR A 252 12.45 -3.73 2.45
N GLY A 253 12.48 -3.40 3.75
CA GLY A 253 13.28 -4.15 4.73
C GLY A 253 12.84 -5.60 4.90
N ILE A 254 11.54 -5.89 4.86
CA ILE A 254 11.02 -7.26 4.95
C ILE A 254 11.42 -8.07 3.72
N TYR A 255 11.18 -7.55 2.51
CA TYR A 255 11.42 -8.31 1.29
C TYR A 255 12.90 -8.46 0.97
N THR A 256 13.75 -7.47 1.24
CA THR A 256 15.22 -7.61 1.10
C THR A 256 15.76 -8.68 2.04
N THR A 257 15.33 -8.70 3.30
CA THR A 257 15.77 -9.71 4.27
C THR A 257 15.32 -11.11 3.88
N ILE A 258 14.05 -11.28 3.47
CA ILE A 258 13.55 -12.57 3.01
C ILE A 258 14.30 -13.02 1.76
N PHE A 259 14.54 -12.10 0.81
CA PHE A 259 15.27 -12.39 -0.41
C PHE A 259 16.71 -12.85 -0.12
N GLN A 260 17.43 -12.14 0.74
CA GLN A 260 18.82 -12.52 1.09
C GLN A 260 18.87 -13.85 1.81
N HIS A 261 17.93 -14.12 2.72
CA HIS A 261 17.90 -15.41 3.42
C HIS A 261 17.67 -16.58 2.45
N PHE A 262 16.65 -16.50 1.60
CA PHE A 262 16.40 -17.53 0.60
C PHE A 262 17.50 -17.63 -0.45
N MET A 263 18.12 -16.50 -0.83
CA MET A 263 19.26 -16.51 -1.74
C MET A 263 20.45 -17.25 -1.14
N ALA A 264 20.78 -17.01 0.13
CA ALA A 264 21.85 -17.70 0.84
C ALA A 264 21.57 -19.20 0.92
N ASP A 265 20.34 -19.60 1.25
CA ASP A 265 19.94 -21.00 1.31
C ASP A 265 20.03 -21.68 -0.06
N ASN A 266 19.53 -21.02 -1.11
CA ASN A 266 19.59 -21.55 -2.48
C ASN A 266 21.03 -21.70 -2.97
N VAL A 267 21.87 -20.67 -2.77
CA VAL A 267 23.28 -20.73 -3.17
C VAL A 267 24.02 -21.84 -2.42
N SER A 268 23.77 -22.04 -1.12
CA SER A 268 24.38 -23.09 -0.34
C SER A 268 23.97 -24.49 -0.82
N HIS A 269 22.70 -24.67 -1.13
CA HIS A 269 22.14 -25.96 -1.57
C HIS A 269 22.66 -26.35 -2.96
N TYR A 270 22.52 -25.45 -3.93
CA TYR A 270 22.96 -25.69 -5.32
C TYR A 270 24.48 -25.66 -5.46
N GLY A 271 25.19 -24.87 -4.65
CA GLY A 271 26.64 -24.85 -4.59
C GLY A 271 27.22 -26.18 -4.10
N ALA A 272 26.56 -26.83 -3.16
CA ALA A 272 26.94 -28.18 -2.69
C ALA A 272 26.72 -29.23 -3.79
N GLU A 273 25.65 -29.20 -4.52
CA GLU A 273 25.38 -30.09 -5.67
C GLU A 273 26.38 -29.89 -6.81
N LEU A 274 26.73 -28.65 -7.13
CA LEU A 274 27.72 -28.33 -8.17
C LEU A 274 29.12 -28.81 -7.81
N THR A 275 29.54 -28.71 -6.53
CA THR A 275 30.81 -29.21 -6.06
C THR A 275 30.89 -30.73 -6.12
N LEU A 276 29.79 -31.44 -5.92
CA LEU A 276 29.76 -32.92 -6.00
C LEU A 276 29.78 -33.41 -7.45
N THR A 277 29.17 -32.70 -8.39
CA THR A 277 29.02 -33.12 -9.79
C THR A 277 30.14 -32.62 -10.73
N HIS A 278 30.82 -31.54 -10.38
CA HIS A 278 31.74 -30.82 -11.29
C HIS A 278 33.10 -30.44 -10.65
N ILE A 279 33.66 -31.26 -9.76
CA ILE A 279 34.98 -31.03 -9.16
C ILE A 279 36.10 -30.85 -10.22
N GLY A 280 35.87 -31.28 -11.46
CA GLY A 280 36.84 -31.17 -12.55
C GLY A 280 36.66 -29.99 -13.53
N ALA A 281 35.54 -29.25 -13.49
CA ALA A 281 35.23 -28.24 -14.48
C ALA A 281 35.22 -26.78 -13.96
N LEU A 282 35.34 -26.59 -12.65
CA LEU A 282 35.51 -25.28 -12.04
C LEU A 282 36.95 -24.77 -12.19
N SER A 283 37.34 -24.53 -13.44
CA SER A 283 38.47 -23.66 -13.73
C SER A 283 38.14 -22.27 -13.24
N SER A 284 39.12 -21.60 -12.67
CA SER A 284 39.29 -20.32 -12.00
C SER A 284 38.61 -19.06 -12.59
N SER A 285 37.64 -19.17 -13.44
CA SER A 285 36.88 -18.04 -14.04
C SER A 285 35.51 -17.92 -13.39
N GLY A 286 35.47 -17.48 -12.17
CA GLY A 286 34.27 -16.89 -11.55
C GLY A 286 32.98 -17.68 -11.67
N ILE A 287 32.24 -17.82 -10.60
CA ILE A 287 30.82 -18.22 -10.62
C ILE A 287 30.17 -17.40 -11.75
N ASP A 288 29.76 -18.12 -12.81
CA ASP A 288 29.22 -17.50 -14.02
C ASP A 288 28.08 -16.57 -13.66
N SER A 289 28.09 -15.34 -14.15
CA SER A 289 27.03 -14.35 -13.89
C SER A 289 25.63 -14.91 -14.19
N GLY A 290 25.55 -15.82 -15.18
CA GLY A 290 24.33 -16.55 -15.51
C GLY A 290 23.80 -17.44 -14.39
N PHE A 291 24.68 -18.05 -13.58
CA PHE A 291 24.28 -18.85 -12.41
C PHE A 291 23.64 -17.96 -11.34
N MET A 292 24.27 -16.83 -11.01
CA MET A 292 23.72 -15.92 -10.01
C MET A 292 22.35 -15.34 -10.43
N HIS A 293 22.21 -14.93 -11.70
CA HIS A 293 20.90 -14.47 -12.20
C HIS A 293 19.82 -15.55 -12.14
N SER A 294 20.20 -16.81 -12.42
CA SER A 294 19.28 -17.93 -12.30
C SER A 294 18.86 -18.20 -10.85
N MET A 295 19.80 -18.13 -9.91
CA MET A 295 19.51 -18.28 -8.47
C MET A 295 18.62 -17.16 -7.94
N MET A 296 18.89 -15.92 -8.35
CA MET A 296 18.01 -14.79 -8.03
C MET A 296 16.59 -15.00 -8.55
N ALA A 297 16.45 -15.48 -9.79
CA ALA A 297 15.13 -15.77 -10.37
C ALA A 297 14.39 -16.87 -9.60
N VAL A 298 15.08 -17.94 -9.19
CA VAL A 298 14.51 -19.03 -8.36
C VAL A 298 14.07 -18.49 -7.00
N THR A 299 14.92 -17.69 -6.37
CA THR A 299 14.61 -17.06 -5.07
C THR A 299 13.37 -16.16 -5.16
N LEU A 300 13.27 -15.33 -6.19
CA LEU A 300 12.10 -14.51 -6.43
C LEU A 300 10.84 -15.35 -6.64
N LYS A 301 10.92 -16.46 -7.39
CA LYS A 301 9.79 -17.41 -7.55
C LYS A 301 9.32 -17.97 -6.21
N GLN A 302 10.24 -18.34 -5.32
CA GLN A 302 9.87 -18.84 -3.99
C GLN A 302 9.09 -17.80 -3.19
N ILE A 303 9.52 -16.52 -3.22
CA ILE A 303 8.84 -15.44 -2.52
C ILE A 303 7.46 -15.17 -3.14
N PHE A 304 7.37 -15.12 -4.48
CA PHE A 304 6.07 -14.99 -5.14
C PHE A 304 5.14 -16.17 -4.85
N GLY A 305 5.68 -17.38 -4.69
CA GLY A 305 4.93 -18.54 -4.21
C GLY A 305 4.29 -18.31 -2.84
N GLN A 306 5.01 -17.70 -1.89
CA GLN A 306 4.44 -17.33 -0.58
C GLN A 306 3.36 -16.25 -0.70
N ILE A 307 3.58 -15.23 -1.55
CA ILE A 307 2.58 -14.19 -1.82
C ILE A 307 1.30 -14.81 -2.38
N ILE A 308 1.40 -15.80 -3.28
CA ILE A 308 0.25 -16.53 -3.82
C ILE A 308 -0.57 -17.17 -2.70
N TRP A 309 0.07 -17.86 -1.74
CA TRP A 309 -0.63 -18.49 -0.62
C TRP A 309 -1.37 -17.47 0.24
N VAL A 310 -0.72 -16.36 0.59
CA VAL A 310 -1.33 -15.31 1.42
C VAL A 310 -2.48 -14.64 0.65
N ALA A 311 -2.29 -14.29 -0.61
CA ALA A 311 -3.33 -13.68 -1.45
C ALA A 311 -4.53 -14.61 -1.67
N ALA A 312 -4.30 -15.92 -1.87
CA ALA A 312 -5.35 -16.92 -2.00
C ALA A 312 -6.14 -17.08 -0.69
N LEU A 313 -5.45 -17.11 0.46
CA LEU A 313 -6.07 -17.14 1.77
C LEU A 313 -6.99 -15.92 1.98
N MET A 314 -6.48 -14.71 1.71
CA MET A 314 -7.24 -13.47 1.86
C MET A 314 -8.43 -13.41 0.90
N THR A 315 -8.24 -13.79 -0.36
CA THR A 315 -9.32 -13.88 -1.34
C THR A 315 -10.42 -14.83 -0.88
N SER A 316 -10.04 -16.03 -0.44
CA SER A 316 -10.97 -17.05 0.05
C SER A 316 -11.69 -16.59 1.32
N ALA A 317 -10.96 -16.00 2.26
CA ALA A 317 -11.53 -15.45 3.49
C ALA A 317 -12.62 -14.41 3.18
N PHE A 318 -12.34 -13.43 2.32
CA PHE A 318 -13.33 -12.40 1.96
C PHE A 318 -14.46 -12.91 1.06
N MET A 319 -14.24 -13.99 0.32
CA MET A 319 -15.34 -14.68 -0.40
C MET A 319 -16.29 -15.38 0.55
N LEU A 320 -15.77 -16.09 1.56
CA LEU A 320 -16.52 -16.90 2.50
C LEU A 320 -17.17 -16.05 3.61
N LEU A 321 -16.49 -14.98 4.06
CA LEU A 321 -17.01 -14.11 5.11
C LEU A 321 -18.27 -13.36 4.61
N ASP A 322 -19.41 -13.72 5.17
CA ASP A 322 -20.64 -12.97 4.99
C ASP A 322 -20.84 -12.01 6.16
N ILE A 323 -20.05 -10.93 6.17
CA ILE A 323 -20.13 -9.91 7.21
C ILE A 323 -21.44 -9.13 7.00
N PRO A 324 -22.40 -9.25 7.92
CA PRO A 324 -23.67 -8.53 7.78
C PRO A 324 -23.40 -7.02 7.78
N ARG A 325 -24.08 -6.29 6.89
CA ARG A 325 -24.12 -4.82 6.98
C ARG A 325 -24.64 -4.48 8.37
N VAL A 326 -23.79 -3.88 9.21
CA VAL A 326 -24.29 -3.24 10.42
C VAL A 326 -25.18 -2.10 9.94
N ARG A 327 -26.51 -2.28 10.05
CA ARG A 327 -27.46 -1.18 9.92
C ARG A 327 -27.15 -0.22 11.07
N THR A 328 -26.30 0.74 10.81
CA THR A 328 -26.18 1.91 11.67
C THR A 328 -27.48 2.66 11.51
N GLY A 329 -28.30 2.67 12.58
CA GLY A 329 -29.57 3.40 12.65
C GLY A 329 -29.42 4.92 12.64
N ILE A 330 -28.32 5.44 12.14
CA ILE A 330 -28.02 6.85 11.99
C ILE A 330 -28.41 7.24 10.58
N GLY A 331 -29.28 8.22 10.49
CA GLY A 331 -29.93 8.71 9.29
C GLY A 331 -28.96 8.89 8.13
N LYS A 332 -29.47 8.60 6.96
CA LYS A 332 -28.85 8.69 5.65
C LYS A 332 -27.81 9.81 5.60
N VAL A 333 -26.52 9.48 5.84
CA VAL A 333 -25.45 10.36 5.43
C VAL A 333 -25.41 10.24 3.91
N PRO A 334 -25.72 11.29 3.16
CA PRO A 334 -25.75 11.22 1.72
C PRO A 334 -24.34 10.98 1.22
N TYR A 335 -24.19 10.03 0.33
CA TYR A 335 -23.01 9.73 -0.44
C TYR A 335 -22.40 11.01 -1.03
N TRP A 336 -21.12 11.23 -0.89
CA TRP A 336 -20.41 12.36 -1.49
C TRP A 336 -20.68 12.54 -2.99
N PRO A 337 -20.72 11.49 -3.83
CA PRO A 337 -21.13 11.62 -5.24
C PRO A 337 -22.63 11.92 -5.38
N VAL A 338 -23.46 11.38 -4.49
CA VAL A 338 -24.91 11.65 -4.46
C VAL A 338 -25.19 13.05 -3.93
N TYR A 339 -24.36 13.57 -3.02
CA TYR A 339 -24.48 14.96 -2.55
C TYR A 339 -24.26 15.96 -3.68
N GLY A 340 -23.25 15.72 -4.53
CA GLY A 340 -23.03 16.52 -5.73
C GLY A 340 -24.22 16.49 -6.69
N ILE A 341 -24.77 15.29 -6.94
CA ILE A 341 -25.91 15.10 -7.84
C ILE A 341 -27.22 15.62 -7.21
N GLU A 342 -27.46 15.39 -5.91
CA GLU A 342 -28.62 15.96 -5.22
C GLU A 342 -28.52 17.48 -5.06
N LEU A 343 -27.32 18.03 -4.87
CA LEU A 343 -27.11 19.47 -4.83
C LEU A 343 -27.38 20.09 -6.20
N LEU A 344 -26.91 19.48 -7.26
CA LEU A 344 -27.22 19.89 -8.64
C LEU A 344 -28.71 19.76 -8.94
N ALA A 345 -29.37 18.72 -8.49
CA ALA A 345 -30.81 18.53 -8.63
C ALA A 345 -31.61 19.59 -7.84
N ARG A 346 -31.16 19.95 -6.63
CA ARG A 346 -31.79 21.02 -5.81
C ARG A 346 -31.57 22.40 -6.40
N VAL A 347 -30.36 22.67 -6.95
CA VAL A 347 -30.09 23.94 -7.66
C VAL A 347 -30.92 24.03 -8.91
N SER A 348 -31.00 22.96 -9.70
CA SER A 348 -31.86 22.90 -10.91
C SER A 348 -33.34 23.10 -10.58
N SER A 349 -33.83 22.52 -9.48
CA SER A 349 -35.24 22.70 -9.05
C SER A 349 -35.54 24.10 -8.50
N ARG A 350 -34.57 24.79 -7.89
CA ARG A 350 -34.73 26.19 -7.47
C ARG A 350 -34.73 27.17 -8.63
N THR A 351 -33.87 26.94 -9.65
CA THR A 351 -33.86 27.78 -10.87
C THR A 351 -35.12 27.57 -11.70
N ARG A 352 -35.77 26.41 -11.62
CA ARG A 352 -37.08 26.20 -12.29
C ARG A 352 -38.24 26.92 -11.58
N LYS A 353 -38.25 26.89 -10.23
CA LYS A 353 -39.26 27.63 -9.42
C LYS A 353 -39.13 29.18 -9.45
N GLN A 354 -38.00 29.71 -9.94
CA GLN A 354 -37.85 31.16 -10.13
C GLN A 354 -38.17 31.61 -11.56
N ARG A 355 -38.49 30.68 -12.47
CA ARG A 355 -38.89 30.99 -13.86
C ARG A 355 -40.40 30.78 -14.09
N ASP A 356 -41.07 30.10 -13.20
CA ASP A 356 -42.55 30.01 -13.12
C ASP A 356 -43.08 31.04 -12.08
#